data_a8181a6c8998d76fba2c968d3a716617
#
_entry.id   a8181a6c8998d76fba2c968d3a716617
#
_cell.length_a   1.000
_cell.length_b   1.000
_cell.length_c   1.000
_cell.angle_alpha   90.00
_cell.angle_beta   90.00
_cell.angle_gamma   90.00
#
_symmetry.space_group_name_H-M   'P 1'
#
loop_
_entity.id
_entity.type
_entity.pdbx_description
1 polymer ?
#
loop_
_entity_poly.entity_id
_entity_poly.type
_entity_poly.pdbx_seq_one_letter_code
_entity_poly.pdbx_strand_id
1 'polypeptide(L)'
;MDEPLATEAKRAYPCASLTDAQAVAAGAPPGTEHRALHDGTGAACLWEPEASAEGAKVTVSWPSDTPDLDVLYGLRDEQAYFEETTLQGYPAVFANQNDRRDRHCVLYVGVSDDAVFSTAVDTFGEEGSPGPCDAARKAAESVVDNLRQNPAA
;
A
#
# COMPACT_ATOMS: atom_id res chain seq x y z
N MET A 1 -12.60 -14.35 9.03
CA MET A 1 -11.92 -14.30 7.71
C MET A 1 -11.52 -15.70 7.32
N ASP A 2 -11.85 -16.14 6.12
CA ASP A 2 -11.71 -17.54 5.70
C ASP A 2 -10.26 -17.97 5.44
N GLU A 3 -9.44 -17.05 4.95
CA GLU A 3 -8.04 -17.34 4.63
C GLU A 3 -7.12 -16.23 5.13
N PRO A 4 -6.98 -16.08 6.46
CA PRO A 4 -6.10 -15.04 6.99
C PRO A 4 -4.65 -15.31 6.61
N LEU A 5 -3.92 -14.23 6.28
CA LEU A 5 -2.51 -14.33 5.92
C LEU A 5 -1.63 -14.03 7.12
N ALA A 6 -0.51 -14.74 7.22
CA ALA A 6 0.49 -14.47 8.24
C ALA A 6 1.28 -13.21 7.84
N THR A 7 1.34 -12.22 8.74
CA THR A 7 1.88 -10.90 8.42
C THR A 7 3.07 -10.49 9.29
N GLU A 8 3.41 -11.28 10.30
CA GLU A 8 4.38 -10.89 11.34
C GLU A 8 5.76 -10.53 10.77
N ALA A 9 6.26 -11.32 9.83
CA ALA A 9 7.59 -11.09 9.25
C ALA A 9 7.62 -9.80 8.43
N LYS A 10 6.59 -9.53 7.65
CA LYS A 10 6.54 -8.34 6.81
C LYS A 10 6.24 -7.07 7.60
N ARG A 11 5.54 -7.21 8.72
CA ARG A 11 5.33 -6.08 9.65
C ARG A 11 6.62 -5.74 10.38
N ALA A 12 7.42 -6.73 10.72
CA ALA A 12 8.74 -6.53 11.32
C ALA A 12 9.74 -5.97 10.32
N TYR A 13 9.66 -6.41 9.06
CA TYR A 13 10.55 -5.99 7.99
C TYR A 13 9.69 -5.50 6.80
N PRO A 14 9.19 -4.27 6.86
CA PRO A 14 8.20 -3.80 5.87
C PRO A 14 8.71 -3.82 4.43
N CYS A 15 10.02 -3.70 4.22
CA CYS A 15 10.59 -3.76 2.88
C CYS A 15 10.61 -5.18 2.28
N ALA A 16 10.26 -6.19 3.07
CA ALA A 16 10.01 -7.54 2.55
C ALA A 16 8.58 -7.69 1.99
N SER A 17 7.73 -6.67 2.14
CA SER A 17 6.36 -6.70 1.63
C SER A 17 6.30 -6.64 0.11
N LEU A 18 7.28 -6.02 -0.53
CA LEU A 18 7.29 -5.76 -1.96
C LEU A 18 8.74 -5.82 -2.44
N THR A 19 9.00 -6.44 -3.57
CA THR A 19 10.35 -6.43 -4.16
C THR A 19 10.59 -5.11 -4.90
N ASP A 20 11.86 -4.77 -5.12
CA ASP A 20 12.21 -3.58 -5.90
C ASP A 20 11.62 -3.65 -7.32
N ALA A 21 11.64 -4.83 -7.94
CA ALA A 21 11.05 -5.02 -9.26
C ALA A 21 9.54 -4.79 -9.26
N GLN A 22 8.85 -5.23 -8.20
CA GLN A 22 7.41 -5.00 -8.05
C GLN A 22 7.10 -3.53 -7.82
N ALA A 23 7.93 -2.82 -7.08
CA ALA A 23 7.78 -1.38 -6.89
C ALA A 23 7.96 -0.63 -8.22
N VAL A 24 8.94 -1.04 -9.03
CA VAL A 24 9.12 -0.47 -10.38
C VAL A 24 7.90 -0.74 -11.25
N ALA A 25 7.33 -1.95 -11.18
CA ALA A 25 6.11 -2.28 -11.91
C ALA A 25 4.92 -1.42 -11.47
N ALA A 26 4.92 -0.92 -10.23
CA ALA A 26 3.87 -0.03 -9.73
C ALA A 26 4.17 1.46 -10.01
N GLY A 27 5.30 1.77 -10.64
CA GLY A 27 5.61 3.12 -11.08
C GLY A 27 6.89 3.74 -10.55
N ALA A 28 7.57 3.11 -9.59
CA ALA A 28 8.86 3.62 -9.11
C ALA A 28 9.90 3.60 -10.25
N PRO A 29 10.77 4.60 -10.35
CA PRO A 29 11.81 4.57 -11.36
C PRO A 29 12.77 3.39 -11.14
N PRO A 30 13.28 2.77 -12.21
CA PRO A 30 14.29 1.72 -12.07
C PRO A 30 15.50 2.23 -11.26
N GLY A 31 16.00 1.40 -10.36
CA GLY A 31 17.14 1.73 -9.52
C GLY A 31 16.81 2.53 -8.26
N THR A 32 15.53 2.82 -8.01
CA THR A 32 15.12 3.47 -6.76
C THR A 32 15.38 2.53 -5.59
N GLU A 33 16.13 3.03 -4.60
CA GLU A 33 16.40 2.27 -3.37
C GLU A 33 15.22 2.33 -2.42
N HIS A 34 14.95 1.23 -1.75
CA HIS A 34 13.93 1.19 -0.71
C HIS A 34 14.48 1.67 0.62
N ARG A 35 13.60 2.21 1.46
CA ARG A 35 13.93 2.70 2.79
C ARG A 35 12.83 2.30 3.76
N ALA A 36 13.23 1.65 4.85
CA ALA A 36 12.29 1.30 5.92
C ALA A 36 12.09 2.45 6.88
N LEU A 37 10.85 2.60 7.36
CA LEU A 37 10.49 3.58 8.36
C LEU A 37 9.68 2.89 9.45
N HIS A 38 10.11 3.05 10.70
CA HIS A 38 9.39 2.59 11.87
C HIS A 38 9.13 3.79 12.76
N ASP A 39 7.87 4.10 12.97
CA ASP A 39 7.47 5.20 13.87
C ASP A 39 6.31 4.75 14.75
N GLY A 40 5.77 5.66 15.56
CA GLY A 40 4.68 5.35 16.48
C GLY A 40 3.36 4.96 15.80
N THR A 41 3.24 5.15 14.48
CA THR A 41 2.02 4.82 13.74
C THR A 41 2.13 3.50 12.97
N GLY A 42 3.31 2.86 13.00
CA GLY A 42 3.52 1.58 12.35
C GLY A 42 4.83 1.48 11.59
N ALA A 43 4.90 0.53 10.68
CA ALA A 43 6.07 0.27 9.85
C ALA A 43 5.73 0.50 8.39
N ALA A 44 6.69 1.01 7.62
CA ALA A 44 6.50 1.26 6.20
C ALA A 44 7.79 1.03 5.42
N CYS A 45 7.63 0.72 4.13
CA CYS A 45 8.74 0.76 3.19
C CYS A 45 8.41 1.75 2.07
N LEU A 46 9.38 2.58 1.73
CA LEU A 46 9.22 3.62 0.74
C LEU A 46 10.21 3.42 -0.41
N TRP A 47 9.69 3.53 -1.61
CA TRP A 47 10.49 3.67 -2.84
C TRP A 47 10.27 5.09 -3.33
N GLU A 48 11.12 6.00 -2.87
CA GLU A 48 10.99 7.43 -3.16
C GLU A 48 12.04 7.85 -4.17
N PRO A 49 11.63 8.30 -5.37
CA PRO A 49 12.58 8.77 -6.37
C PRO A 49 13.26 10.05 -5.92
N GLU A 50 14.44 10.32 -6.49
CA GLU A 50 15.09 11.61 -6.30
C GLU A 50 14.24 12.74 -6.86
N ALA A 51 14.37 13.94 -6.31
CA ALA A 51 13.50 15.09 -6.63
C ALA A 51 13.47 15.44 -8.12
N SER A 52 14.51 15.11 -8.87
CA SER A 52 14.61 15.38 -10.31
C SER A 52 14.20 14.18 -11.18
N ALA A 53 13.93 13.02 -10.58
CA ALA A 53 13.59 11.82 -11.32
C ALA A 53 12.11 11.80 -11.68
N GLU A 54 11.80 11.28 -12.85
CA GLU A 54 10.43 10.98 -13.26
C GLU A 54 10.00 9.64 -12.68
N GLY A 55 8.71 9.52 -12.33
CA GLY A 55 8.17 8.30 -11.79
C GLY A 55 7.42 8.52 -10.50
N ALA A 56 6.96 7.45 -9.91
CA ALA A 56 6.10 7.50 -8.75
C ALA A 56 6.86 7.14 -7.47
N LYS A 57 6.41 7.71 -6.36
CA LYS A 57 6.74 7.23 -5.03
C LYS A 57 5.78 6.11 -4.68
N VAL A 58 6.30 4.97 -4.29
CA VAL A 58 5.50 3.81 -3.87
C VAL A 58 5.76 3.58 -2.39
N THR A 59 4.69 3.43 -1.61
CA THR A 59 4.79 3.19 -0.17
C THR A 59 3.91 1.99 0.19
N VAL A 60 4.47 1.06 0.98
CA VAL A 60 3.70 0.00 1.63
C VAL A 60 3.76 0.25 3.12
N SER A 61 2.60 0.31 3.78
CA SER A 61 2.51 0.61 5.20
C SER A 61 1.73 -0.46 5.94
N TRP A 62 2.17 -0.74 7.17
CA TRP A 62 1.47 -1.58 8.12
C TRP A 62 1.07 -0.71 9.31
N PRO A 63 -0.07 0.03 9.21
CA PRO A 63 -0.44 0.98 10.26
C PRO A 63 -0.85 0.26 11.55
N SER A 64 -0.32 0.74 12.68
CA SER A 64 -0.66 0.18 13.99
C SER A 64 -1.98 0.73 14.53
N ASP A 65 -2.41 1.89 14.03
CA ASP A 65 -3.68 2.53 14.43
C ASP A 65 -4.88 2.04 13.63
N THR A 66 -4.65 1.19 12.63
CA THR A 66 -5.71 0.59 11.81
C THR A 66 -5.51 -0.94 11.83
N PRO A 67 -5.80 -1.60 12.98
CA PRO A 67 -5.58 -3.05 13.09
C PRO A 67 -6.55 -3.87 12.25
N ASP A 68 -7.71 -3.30 11.91
CA ASP A 68 -8.68 -3.94 11.01
C ASP A 68 -9.42 -2.85 10.21
N LEU A 69 -10.15 -3.27 9.18
CA LEU A 69 -10.87 -2.32 8.33
C LEU A 69 -12.06 -1.67 9.04
N ASP A 70 -12.58 -2.25 10.12
CA ASP A 70 -13.70 -1.67 10.87
C ASP A 70 -13.33 -0.29 11.43
N VAL A 71 -12.06 -0.10 11.82
CA VAL A 71 -11.57 1.21 12.25
C VAL A 71 -11.73 2.22 11.10
N LEU A 72 -11.37 1.82 9.89
CA LEU A 72 -11.48 2.71 8.72
C LEU A 72 -12.94 2.98 8.36
N TYR A 73 -13.80 1.95 8.45
CA TYR A 73 -15.24 2.14 8.21
C TYR A 73 -15.85 3.13 9.21
N GLY A 74 -15.39 3.10 10.46
CA GLY A 74 -15.81 4.06 11.47
C GLY A 74 -15.40 5.50 11.18
N LEU A 75 -14.38 5.68 10.34
CA LEU A 75 -13.87 7.00 9.93
C LEU A 75 -14.37 7.42 8.55
N ARG A 76 -15.33 6.68 7.98
CA ARG A 76 -15.83 6.91 6.61
C ARG A 76 -16.19 8.38 6.35
N ASP A 77 -16.91 9.01 7.28
CA ASP A 77 -17.38 10.38 7.11
C ASP A 77 -16.26 11.41 7.18
N GLU A 78 -15.08 11.03 7.67
CA GLU A 78 -13.92 11.89 7.76
C GLU A 78 -13.00 11.77 6.54
N GLN A 79 -13.32 10.86 5.60
CA GLN A 79 -12.53 10.66 4.39
C GLN A 79 -13.08 11.51 3.25
N ALA A 80 -12.19 12.06 2.43
CA ALA A 80 -12.58 12.80 1.24
C ALA A 80 -13.09 11.84 0.15
N TYR A 81 -12.55 10.61 0.10
CA TYR A 81 -13.12 9.53 -0.69
C TYR A 81 -13.07 8.23 0.10
N PHE A 82 -14.01 7.35 -0.18
CA PHE A 82 -14.13 6.05 0.48
C PHE A 82 -14.84 5.10 -0.48
N GLU A 83 -14.07 4.24 -1.14
CA GLU A 83 -14.61 3.30 -2.12
C GLU A 83 -14.24 1.87 -1.73
N GLU A 84 -15.25 1.08 -1.39
CA GLU A 84 -15.06 -0.32 -1.03
C GLU A 84 -14.84 -1.17 -2.29
N THR A 85 -13.94 -2.14 -2.18
CA THR A 85 -13.64 -3.08 -3.25
C THR A 85 -13.15 -4.40 -2.64
N THR A 86 -12.74 -5.31 -3.49
CA THR A 86 -12.04 -6.53 -3.07
C THR A 86 -10.74 -6.65 -3.85
N LEU A 87 -9.75 -7.28 -3.23
CA LEU A 87 -8.45 -7.54 -3.82
C LEU A 87 -8.11 -9.00 -3.60
N GLN A 88 -8.15 -9.80 -4.66
CA GLN A 88 -7.87 -11.24 -4.58
C GLN A 88 -8.66 -11.96 -3.48
N GLY A 89 -9.91 -11.55 -3.29
CA GLY A 89 -10.81 -12.13 -2.28
C GLY A 89 -10.75 -11.48 -0.91
N TYR A 90 -9.85 -10.53 -0.69
CA TYR A 90 -9.75 -9.78 0.56
C TYR A 90 -10.49 -8.46 0.48
N PRO A 91 -11.12 -8.02 1.58
CA PRO A 91 -11.79 -6.72 1.60
C PRO A 91 -10.75 -5.60 1.49
N ALA A 92 -11.08 -4.60 0.72
CA ALA A 92 -10.19 -3.47 0.48
C ALA A 92 -10.99 -2.18 0.35
N VAL A 93 -10.33 -1.05 0.62
CA VAL A 93 -10.96 0.27 0.56
C VAL A 93 -9.96 1.27 0.00
N PHE A 94 -10.36 1.98 -1.06
CA PHE A 94 -9.67 3.21 -1.45
C PHE A 94 -10.17 4.34 -0.56
N ALA A 95 -9.30 4.96 0.22
CA ALA A 95 -9.69 6.03 1.14
C ALA A 95 -8.52 6.95 1.45
N ASN A 96 -8.82 8.24 1.61
CA ASN A 96 -7.86 9.21 2.12
C ASN A 96 -8.63 10.45 2.60
N GLN A 97 -8.01 11.22 3.48
CA GLN A 97 -8.56 12.47 3.98
C GLN A 97 -8.54 13.59 2.94
N ASN A 98 -7.70 13.46 1.92
CA ASN A 98 -7.62 14.40 0.80
C ASN A 98 -7.92 13.65 -0.49
N ASP A 99 -8.69 14.25 -1.39
CA ASP A 99 -8.96 13.67 -2.70
C ASP A 99 -8.00 14.28 -3.72
N ARG A 100 -6.94 13.55 -4.00
CA ARG A 100 -5.94 13.90 -5.00
C ARG A 100 -5.66 12.71 -5.89
N ARG A 101 -6.72 11.98 -6.25
CA ARG A 101 -6.61 10.71 -6.98
C ARG A 101 -6.06 10.84 -8.40
N ASP A 102 -5.91 12.06 -8.90
CA ASP A 102 -5.17 12.32 -10.13
C ASP A 102 -3.65 12.16 -9.96
N ARG A 103 -3.14 12.21 -8.71
CA ARG A 103 -1.72 12.13 -8.39
C ARG A 103 -1.40 11.15 -7.29
N HIS A 104 -2.33 10.93 -6.37
CA HIS A 104 -2.09 10.18 -5.14
C HIS A 104 -3.30 9.32 -4.82
N CYS A 105 -3.07 8.04 -4.59
CA CYS A 105 -4.14 7.13 -4.21
C CYS A 105 -3.64 6.16 -3.15
N VAL A 106 -4.50 5.88 -2.17
CA VAL A 106 -4.20 4.94 -1.09
C VAL A 106 -5.24 3.84 -1.11
N LEU A 107 -4.76 2.59 -1.05
CA LEU A 107 -5.61 1.41 -0.94
C LEU A 107 -5.27 0.67 0.34
N TYR A 108 -6.27 0.43 1.17
CA TYR A 108 -6.16 -0.38 2.39
C TYR A 108 -6.70 -1.77 2.11
N VAL A 109 -5.99 -2.80 2.58
CA VAL A 109 -6.39 -4.20 2.38
C VAL A 109 -6.36 -4.93 3.71
N GLY A 110 -7.47 -5.55 4.08
CA GLY A 110 -7.58 -6.37 5.28
C GLY A 110 -7.24 -7.81 4.96
N VAL A 111 -6.10 -8.30 5.46
CA VAL A 111 -5.60 -9.65 5.15
C VAL A 111 -5.73 -10.64 6.29
N SER A 112 -6.10 -10.16 7.47
CA SER A 112 -6.49 -10.97 8.62
C SER A 112 -7.41 -10.15 9.52
N ASP A 113 -7.95 -10.76 10.57
CA ASP A 113 -8.85 -10.06 11.49
C ASP A 113 -8.14 -8.95 12.27
N ASP A 114 -6.81 -8.98 12.33
CA ASP A 114 -6.02 -8.03 13.09
C ASP A 114 -4.89 -7.39 12.27
N ALA A 115 -4.92 -7.48 10.95
CA ALA A 115 -3.86 -6.92 10.12
C ALA A 115 -4.41 -6.28 8.84
N VAL A 116 -4.04 -5.03 8.66
CA VAL A 116 -4.33 -4.24 7.46
C VAL A 116 -3.01 -3.68 6.95
N PHE A 117 -2.78 -3.75 5.67
CA PHE A 117 -1.72 -2.97 5.04
C PHE A 117 -2.32 -1.95 4.10
N SER A 118 -1.55 -0.94 3.76
CA SER A 118 -1.92 0.01 2.72
C SER A 118 -0.82 0.13 1.68
N THR A 119 -1.23 0.41 0.45
CA THR A 119 -0.31 0.84 -0.60
C THR A 119 -0.70 2.25 -1.02
N ALA A 120 0.29 3.10 -1.17
CA ALA A 120 0.10 4.46 -1.64
C ALA A 120 1.03 4.71 -2.82
N VAL A 121 0.49 5.30 -3.88
CA VAL A 121 1.27 5.69 -5.04
C VAL A 121 1.07 7.17 -5.28
N ASP A 122 2.17 7.89 -5.36
CA ASP A 122 2.21 9.33 -5.56
C ASP A 122 2.97 9.61 -6.86
N THR A 123 2.24 10.10 -7.88
CA THR A 123 2.82 10.37 -9.19
C THR A 123 3.15 11.84 -9.28
N PHE A 124 4.43 12.17 -9.22
CA PHE A 124 4.89 13.57 -9.22
C PHE A 124 4.72 14.22 -10.59
N GLY A 125 3.54 14.80 -10.82
CA GLY A 125 3.33 15.66 -11.98
C GLY A 125 3.21 14.97 -13.32
N GLU A 126 3.19 13.64 -13.36
CA GLU A 126 2.99 12.92 -14.61
C GLU A 126 1.51 12.65 -14.85
N GLU A 127 0.99 13.18 -15.94
CA GLU A 127 -0.29 12.76 -16.49
C GLU A 127 -0.01 11.53 -17.34
N GLY A 128 -0.51 10.40 -16.91
CA GLY A 128 -0.30 9.21 -17.69
C GLY A 128 -0.90 7.99 -17.06
N SER A 129 -1.03 6.97 -17.85
CA SER A 129 -1.48 5.67 -17.45
C SER A 129 -0.27 4.82 -17.01
N PRO A 130 -0.41 4.02 -15.94
CA PRO A 130 -1.62 3.86 -15.14
C PRO A 130 -1.79 5.00 -14.15
N GLY A 131 -3.04 5.30 -13.78
CA GLY A 131 -3.32 6.24 -12.73
C GLY A 131 -2.85 5.73 -11.36
N PRO A 132 -2.76 6.62 -10.34
CA PRO A 132 -2.24 6.21 -9.04
C PRO A 132 -3.10 5.13 -8.34
N CYS A 133 -4.40 5.12 -8.54
CA CYS A 133 -5.24 4.08 -7.95
C CYS A 133 -4.99 2.71 -8.58
N ASP A 134 -4.81 2.64 -9.89
CA ASP A 134 -4.45 1.37 -10.56
C ASP A 134 -3.07 0.90 -10.12
N ALA A 135 -2.13 1.81 -9.96
CA ALA A 135 -0.79 1.49 -9.48
C ALA A 135 -0.81 1.00 -8.04
N ALA A 136 -1.60 1.65 -7.17
CA ALA A 136 -1.76 1.23 -5.77
C ALA A 136 -2.37 -0.17 -5.71
N ARG A 137 -3.35 -0.48 -6.55
CA ARG A 137 -3.95 -1.80 -6.64
C ARG A 137 -2.92 -2.84 -7.09
N LYS A 138 -2.12 -2.53 -8.10
CA LYS A 138 -1.08 -3.43 -8.59
C LYS A 138 -0.04 -3.73 -7.51
N ALA A 139 0.41 -2.73 -6.78
CA ALA A 139 1.32 -2.92 -5.66
C ALA A 139 0.69 -3.80 -4.58
N ALA A 140 -0.57 -3.56 -4.25
CA ALA A 140 -1.29 -4.35 -3.24
C ALA A 140 -1.45 -5.81 -3.66
N GLU A 141 -1.71 -6.08 -4.93
CA GLU A 141 -1.78 -7.44 -5.46
C GLU A 141 -0.45 -8.17 -5.27
N SER A 142 0.66 -7.48 -5.53
CA SER A 142 1.99 -8.04 -5.32
C SER A 142 2.28 -8.33 -3.85
N VAL A 143 1.84 -7.45 -2.94
CA VAL A 143 1.98 -7.69 -1.49
C VAL A 143 1.21 -8.95 -1.08
N VAL A 144 -0.02 -9.11 -1.54
CA VAL A 144 -0.81 -10.31 -1.23
C VAL A 144 -0.15 -11.57 -1.78
N ASP A 145 0.37 -11.52 -3.01
CA ASP A 145 1.09 -12.64 -3.60
C ASP A 145 2.31 -13.01 -2.76
N ASN A 146 3.07 -12.03 -2.30
CA ASN A 146 4.25 -12.25 -1.47
C ASN A 146 3.89 -12.83 -0.10
N LEU A 147 2.78 -12.37 0.50
CA LEU A 147 2.28 -12.93 1.75
C LEU A 147 1.89 -14.39 1.60
N ARG A 148 1.29 -14.77 0.47
CA ARG A 148 0.91 -16.17 0.21
C ARG A 148 2.11 -17.06 -0.08
N GLN A 149 3.08 -16.57 -0.85
CA GLN A 149 4.21 -17.36 -1.34
C GLN A 149 5.36 -17.41 -0.34
N ASN A 150 5.58 -16.32 0.41
CA ASN A 150 6.73 -16.15 1.30
C ASN A 150 6.35 -15.43 2.58
N PRO A 151 5.44 -15.99 3.41
CA PRO A 151 4.98 -15.28 4.60
C PRO A 151 6.08 -15.03 5.62
N ALA A 152 7.12 -15.86 5.65
CA ALA A 152 8.21 -15.79 6.63
C ALA A 152 9.41 -14.96 6.16
N ALA A 153 9.36 -14.40 4.98
CA ALA A 153 10.51 -13.67 4.42
C ALA A 153 10.27 -12.18 4.39
#